data_66e37bb367ef208809565cb9bfd97cce
#
_entry.id   66e37bb367ef208809565cb9bfd97cce
#
_cell.length_a   1.000
_cell.length_b   1.000
_cell.length_c   1.000
_cell.angle_alpha   90.00
_cell.angle_beta   90.00
_cell.angle_gamma   90.00
#
_symmetry.space_group_name_H-M   'P 1'
#
loop_
_entity.id
_entity.type
_entity.pdbx_description
1 polymer ?
#
loop_
_entity_poly.entity_id
_entity_poly.type
_entity_poly.pdbx_seq_one_letter_code
_entity_poly.pdbx_strand_id
1 'polypeptide(L)'
;MSVEKIKVYRVADQNPHESECPDGFLRIELPPMCAHATDVYLDCLEVLNSVFLGALPSTAESSEVVASGRSVPSTQPPRSLFREAAMLADARQRILQDGDWATTADLSTHLKVKPGTLKECLSTWLRDGLMTSFNYRGHEYFPVFAFDHSTEFRPLHELSAVVKVLSKKKDGWGIAFWFATSNSYLGGRLPKDLLRSAPESVLSAAEDEVSGVLHG
;
A
#
# COMPACT_ATOMS: atom_id res chain seq x y z
N MET A 1 28.66 -19.91 0.12
CA MET A 1 28.19 -18.57 -0.28
C MET A 1 28.27 -17.67 0.94
N SER A 2 29.19 -16.71 0.94
CA SER A 2 29.31 -15.75 2.05
C SER A 2 28.15 -14.77 1.96
N VAL A 3 27.28 -14.75 2.95
CA VAL A 3 26.20 -13.76 3.03
C VAL A 3 26.87 -12.42 3.36
N GLU A 4 26.98 -11.53 2.40
CA GLU A 4 27.43 -10.16 2.65
C GLU A 4 26.45 -9.52 3.64
N LYS A 5 26.98 -9.07 4.77
CA LYS A 5 26.16 -8.50 5.85
C LYS A 5 25.77 -7.06 5.51
N ILE A 6 24.50 -6.75 5.73
CA ILE A 6 23.99 -5.36 5.71
C ILE A 6 24.71 -4.59 6.82
N LYS A 7 25.22 -3.41 6.48
CA LYS A 7 25.85 -2.50 7.43
C LYS A 7 24.91 -1.33 7.72
N VAL A 8 24.64 -1.10 8.98
CA VAL A 8 23.79 -0.01 9.45
C VAL A 8 24.64 0.97 10.24
N TYR A 9 24.62 2.22 9.86
CA TYR A 9 25.34 3.31 10.52
C TYR A 9 24.34 4.32 11.07
N ARG A 10 24.54 4.72 12.34
CA ARG A 10 23.89 5.91 12.86
C ARG A 10 24.68 7.11 12.35
N VAL A 11 24.07 7.99 11.60
CA VAL A 11 24.70 9.25 11.17
C VAL A 11 24.67 10.18 12.37
N ALA A 12 25.84 10.34 13.02
CA ALA A 12 26.01 11.40 14.03
C ALA A 12 26.07 12.72 13.29
N ASP A 13 25.31 13.69 13.76
CA ASP A 13 25.24 15.05 13.23
C ASP A 13 26.64 15.69 13.25
N GLN A 14 27.24 15.92 12.08
CA GLN A 14 28.55 16.57 11.97
C GLN A 14 28.45 18.07 11.69
N ASN A 15 27.24 18.66 11.72
CA ASN A 15 27.07 20.08 11.45
C ASN A 15 26.25 20.77 12.55
N PRO A 16 26.91 21.59 13.44
CA PRO A 16 26.19 22.25 14.54
C PRO A 16 25.35 23.48 14.13
N HIS A 17 25.18 23.74 12.82
CA HIS A 17 24.44 24.91 12.31
C HIS A 17 23.15 24.64 11.56
N GLU A 18 22.74 23.36 11.39
CA GLU A 18 21.44 23.01 10.83
C GLU A 18 20.60 22.28 11.89
N SER A 19 20.08 23.05 12.81
CA SER A 19 19.32 22.59 13.98
C SER A 19 17.84 22.48 13.71
N GLU A 20 17.41 21.65 12.77
CA GLU A 20 15.98 21.29 12.62
C GLU A 20 15.74 19.90 12.02
N CYS A 21 16.70 18.97 12.14
CA CYS A 21 16.39 17.57 11.86
C CYS A 21 16.15 16.81 13.17
N PRO A 22 14.96 16.22 13.35
CA PRO A 22 14.72 15.38 14.53
C PRO A 22 15.68 14.19 14.55
N ASP A 23 16.18 13.85 15.74
CA ASP A 23 17.16 12.82 16.03
C ASP A 23 16.94 11.51 15.26
N GLY A 24 17.93 11.13 14.47
CA GLY A 24 18.10 9.75 14.06
C GLY A 24 18.00 9.43 12.58
N PHE A 25 18.97 9.87 11.78
CA PHE A 25 19.20 9.29 10.45
C PHE A 25 19.96 7.95 10.55
N LEU A 26 19.45 6.92 9.88
CA LEU A 26 20.14 5.65 9.69
C LEU A 26 20.59 5.56 8.22
N ARG A 27 21.86 5.32 8.01
CA ARG A 27 22.41 4.95 6.69
C ARG A 27 22.53 3.44 6.63
N ILE A 28 21.88 2.84 5.64
CA ILE A 28 21.94 1.40 5.39
C ILE A 28 22.70 1.17 4.09
N GLU A 29 23.81 0.46 4.17
CA GLU A 29 24.55 0.00 2.99
C GLU A 29 24.10 -1.40 2.63
N LEU A 30 23.53 -1.54 1.45
CA LEU A 30 23.06 -2.80 0.92
C LEU A 30 24.17 -3.47 0.08
N PRO A 31 24.26 -4.80 0.12
CA PRO A 31 25.11 -5.52 -0.82
C PRO A 31 24.65 -5.29 -2.28
N PRO A 32 25.49 -5.50 -3.27
CA PRO A 32 25.08 -5.42 -4.66
C PRO A 32 23.91 -6.36 -4.93
N MET A 33 22.77 -5.80 -5.34
CA MET A 33 21.58 -6.56 -5.69
C MET A 33 20.89 -5.94 -6.92
N CYS A 34 20.05 -6.71 -7.60
CA CYS A 34 19.28 -6.17 -8.72
C CYS A 34 18.22 -5.16 -8.24
N ALA A 35 17.74 -4.29 -9.13
CA ALA A 35 16.77 -3.26 -8.81
C ALA A 35 15.52 -3.85 -8.13
N HIS A 36 14.97 -4.95 -8.67
CA HIS A 36 13.82 -5.64 -8.08
C HIS A 36 14.08 -6.09 -6.63
N ALA A 37 15.24 -6.69 -6.34
CA ALA A 37 15.57 -7.11 -4.97
C ALA A 37 15.70 -5.91 -4.02
N THR A 38 16.25 -4.78 -4.52
CA THR A 38 16.31 -3.52 -3.77
C THR A 38 14.90 -3.01 -3.45
N ASP A 39 14.00 -3.06 -4.43
CA ASP A 39 12.62 -2.61 -4.29
C ASP A 39 11.86 -3.45 -3.25
N VAL A 40 11.94 -4.77 -3.34
CA VAL A 40 11.33 -5.67 -2.36
C VAL A 40 11.90 -5.41 -0.96
N TYR A 41 13.21 -5.18 -0.85
CA TYR A 41 13.83 -4.89 0.45
C TYR A 41 13.31 -3.58 1.07
N LEU A 42 13.18 -2.52 0.29
CA LEU A 42 12.64 -1.23 0.75
C LEU A 42 11.17 -1.38 1.18
N ASP A 43 10.37 -2.11 0.42
CA ASP A 43 8.97 -2.39 0.78
C ASP A 43 8.86 -3.20 2.09
N CYS A 44 9.76 -4.18 2.28
CA CYS A 44 9.84 -4.91 3.55
C CYS A 44 10.15 -3.97 4.72
N LEU A 45 11.05 -3.00 4.53
CA LEU A 45 11.38 -2.02 5.58
C LEU A 45 10.18 -1.12 5.90
N GLU A 46 9.44 -0.66 4.91
CA GLU A 46 8.23 0.15 5.12
C GLU A 46 7.16 -0.63 5.91
N VAL A 47 6.91 -1.88 5.52
CA VAL A 47 5.93 -2.72 6.22
C VAL A 47 6.38 -3.01 7.64
N LEU A 48 7.65 -3.36 7.86
CA LEU A 48 8.20 -3.59 9.19
C LEU A 48 8.10 -2.34 10.06
N ASN A 49 8.39 -1.17 9.49
CA ASN A 49 8.27 0.09 10.22
C ASN A 49 6.81 0.37 10.63
N SER A 50 5.85 0.16 9.74
CA SER A 50 4.42 0.36 10.05
C SER A 50 3.93 -0.57 11.15
N VAL A 51 4.33 -1.86 11.10
CA VAL A 51 4.00 -2.85 12.13
C VAL A 51 4.68 -2.52 13.46
N PHE A 52 5.95 -2.12 13.42
CA PHE A 52 6.72 -1.75 14.61
C PHE A 52 6.12 -0.53 15.29
N LEU A 53 5.80 0.53 14.55
CA LEU A 53 5.18 1.74 15.09
C LEU A 53 3.79 1.45 15.66
N GLY A 54 3.01 0.57 15.03
CA GLY A 54 1.71 0.14 15.55
C GLY A 54 1.80 -0.73 16.81
N ALA A 55 2.94 -1.38 17.05
CA ALA A 55 3.19 -2.20 18.23
C ALA A 55 3.82 -1.41 19.41
N LEU A 56 4.26 -0.16 19.19
CA LEU A 56 4.77 0.69 20.26
C LEU A 56 3.61 1.12 21.16
N PRO A 57 3.75 1.02 22.49
CA PRO A 57 2.75 1.54 23.42
C PRO A 57 2.59 3.04 23.21
N SER A 58 1.36 3.53 23.26
CA SER A 58 1.05 4.96 23.20
C SER A 58 1.84 5.71 24.29
N THR A 59 2.40 6.86 23.92
CA THR A 59 3.27 7.68 24.82
C THR A 59 2.60 8.06 26.15
N ALA A 60 1.29 7.92 26.28
CA ALA A 60 0.56 8.16 27.53
C ALA A 60 0.82 7.09 28.61
N GLU A 61 1.16 5.86 28.21
CA GLU A 61 1.44 4.76 29.15
C GLU A 61 2.93 4.65 29.53
N SER A 62 3.81 5.35 28.80
CA SER A 62 5.26 5.25 28.99
C SER A 62 5.78 5.96 30.24
N SER A 63 5.02 6.90 30.82
CA SER A 63 5.47 7.67 32.01
C SER A 63 5.45 6.85 33.30
N GLU A 64 4.62 5.81 33.40
CA GLU A 64 4.56 4.97 34.62
C GLU A 64 5.60 3.82 34.64
N VAL A 65 6.07 3.37 33.45
CA VAL A 65 6.99 2.25 33.33
C VAL A 65 8.42 2.60 33.73
N VAL A 66 8.83 3.87 33.54
CA VAL A 66 10.19 4.34 33.88
C VAL A 66 10.38 4.43 35.38
N ALA A 67 9.33 4.61 36.17
CA ALA A 67 9.41 4.71 37.64
C ALA A 67 9.56 3.35 38.36
N SER A 68 9.32 2.24 37.69
CA SER A 68 9.30 0.91 38.32
C SER A 68 10.55 0.04 38.12
N GLY A 69 11.60 0.54 37.44
CA GLY A 69 12.87 -0.18 37.30
C GLY A 69 12.78 -1.54 36.59
N ARG A 70 11.67 -1.84 35.89
CA ARG A 70 11.53 -3.05 35.09
C ARG A 70 12.26 -2.85 33.77
N SER A 71 13.27 -3.69 33.52
CA SER A 71 13.93 -3.79 32.25
C SER A 71 12.88 -4.00 31.15
N VAL A 72 12.84 -3.09 30.16
CA VAL A 72 12.03 -3.25 28.95
C VAL A 72 12.43 -4.61 28.36
N PRO A 73 11.51 -5.57 28.18
CA PRO A 73 11.85 -6.82 27.53
C PRO A 73 12.38 -6.49 26.15
N SER A 74 13.57 -6.99 25.80
CA SER A 74 14.14 -6.91 24.46
C SER A 74 13.25 -7.72 23.53
N THR A 75 12.18 -7.10 23.03
CA THR A 75 11.26 -7.70 22.07
C THR A 75 11.91 -7.65 20.71
N GLN A 76 12.72 -8.66 20.40
CA GLN A 76 13.01 -8.93 18.99
C GLN A 76 11.68 -9.25 18.31
N PRO A 77 11.34 -8.57 17.21
CA PRO A 77 10.11 -8.84 16.49
C PRO A 77 10.07 -10.33 16.10
N PRO A 78 8.90 -10.98 16.26
CA PRO A 78 8.78 -12.41 15.94
C PRO A 78 9.17 -12.66 14.48
N ARG A 79 9.81 -13.79 14.20
CA ARG A 79 10.21 -14.19 12.84
C ARG A 79 9.04 -14.24 11.85
N SER A 80 7.82 -14.43 12.34
CA SER A 80 6.59 -14.36 11.56
C SER A 80 6.38 -12.97 10.92
N LEU A 81 6.70 -11.87 11.61
CA LEU A 81 6.54 -10.52 11.08
C LEU A 81 7.46 -10.26 9.88
N PHE A 82 8.70 -10.75 9.91
CA PHE A 82 9.59 -10.63 8.75
C PHE A 82 9.07 -11.39 7.54
N ARG A 83 8.52 -12.59 7.76
CA ARG A 83 7.93 -13.40 6.69
C ARG A 83 6.69 -12.73 6.13
N GLU A 84 5.83 -12.20 6.97
CA GLU A 84 4.63 -11.46 6.57
C GLU A 84 4.98 -10.21 5.78
N ALA A 85 5.94 -9.40 6.25
CA ALA A 85 6.43 -8.23 5.54
C ALA A 85 6.99 -8.59 4.15
N ALA A 86 7.78 -9.66 4.04
CA ALA A 86 8.32 -10.11 2.76
C ALA A 86 7.22 -10.58 1.80
N MET A 87 6.22 -11.31 2.30
CA MET A 87 5.06 -11.74 1.50
C MET A 87 4.23 -10.55 1.01
N LEU A 88 4.02 -9.55 1.87
CA LEU A 88 3.27 -8.35 1.50
C LEU A 88 4.04 -7.50 0.49
N ALA A 89 5.35 -7.35 0.65
CA ALA A 89 6.20 -6.64 -0.31
C ALA A 89 6.18 -7.32 -1.69
N ASP A 90 6.30 -8.65 -1.73
CA ASP A 90 6.21 -9.41 -2.97
C ASP A 90 4.82 -9.28 -3.64
N ALA A 91 3.76 -9.30 -2.85
CA ALA A 91 2.39 -9.09 -3.35
C ALA A 91 2.19 -7.68 -3.92
N ARG A 92 2.75 -6.63 -3.29
CA ARG A 92 2.75 -5.26 -3.82
C ARG A 92 3.47 -5.18 -5.16
N GLN A 93 4.65 -5.80 -5.27
CA GLN A 93 5.41 -5.84 -6.52
C GLN A 93 4.62 -6.51 -7.66
N ARG A 94 3.90 -7.60 -7.38
CA ARG A 94 3.03 -8.24 -8.38
C ARG A 94 1.96 -7.30 -8.88
N ILE A 95 1.25 -6.58 -8.00
CA ILE A 95 0.23 -5.60 -8.39
C ILE A 95 0.81 -4.52 -9.32
N LEU A 96 2.02 -4.03 -9.01
CA LEU A 96 2.69 -3.02 -9.84
C LEU A 96 3.14 -3.55 -11.20
N GLN A 97 3.51 -4.83 -11.29
CA GLN A 97 3.98 -5.48 -12.52
C GLN A 97 2.85 -5.94 -13.44
N ASP A 98 1.65 -6.21 -12.91
CA ASP A 98 0.50 -6.70 -13.69
C ASP A 98 -0.03 -5.66 -14.70
N GLY A 99 0.34 -4.37 -14.56
CA GLY A 99 -0.08 -3.30 -15.46
C GLY A 99 -1.52 -2.82 -15.28
N ASP A 100 -2.22 -3.35 -14.29
CA ASP A 100 -3.60 -2.95 -13.95
C ASP A 100 -3.68 -1.63 -13.19
N TRP A 101 -2.55 -1.14 -12.72
CA TRP A 101 -2.41 0.11 -11.98
C TRP A 101 -1.34 0.96 -12.63
N ALA A 102 -1.64 2.23 -12.84
CA ALA A 102 -0.77 3.14 -13.56
C ALA A 102 -0.69 4.51 -12.87
N THR A 103 0.43 5.20 -13.06
CA THR A 103 0.58 6.59 -12.62
C THR A 103 -0.26 7.53 -13.49
N THR A 104 -0.46 8.77 -13.02
CA THR A 104 -1.13 9.80 -13.83
C THR A 104 -0.45 10.01 -15.19
N ALA A 105 0.89 9.90 -15.25
CA ALA A 105 1.65 10.05 -16.50
C ALA A 105 1.36 8.91 -17.49
N ASP A 106 1.38 7.68 -17.00
CA ASP A 106 1.09 6.49 -17.80
C ASP A 106 -0.36 6.47 -18.28
N LEU A 107 -1.31 6.80 -17.40
CA LEU A 107 -2.72 6.93 -17.76
C LEU A 107 -2.96 8.04 -18.79
N SER A 108 -2.29 9.18 -18.65
CA SER A 108 -2.35 10.28 -19.62
C SER A 108 -1.97 9.82 -21.03
N THR A 109 -0.92 9.01 -21.12
CA THR A 109 -0.46 8.42 -22.38
C THR A 109 -1.45 7.38 -22.91
N HIS A 110 -1.92 6.49 -22.03
CA HIS A 110 -2.86 5.43 -22.38
C HIS A 110 -4.22 5.96 -22.83
N LEU A 111 -4.76 6.94 -22.12
CA LEU A 111 -6.07 7.57 -22.41
C LEU A 111 -5.98 8.70 -23.45
N LYS A 112 -4.78 9.09 -23.87
CA LYS A 112 -4.51 10.21 -24.79
C LYS A 112 -5.10 11.54 -24.30
N VAL A 113 -5.06 11.77 -22.99
CA VAL A 113 -5.55 12.97 -22.31
C VAL A 113 -4.38 13.79 -21.79
N LYS A 114 -4.50 15.11 -21.79
CA LYS A 114 -3.45 15.99 -21.24
C LYS A 114 -3.25 15.72 -19.75
N PRO A 115 -1.99 15.60 -19.25
CA PRO A 115 -1.71 15.26 -17.86
C PRO A 115 -2.38 16.18 -16.84
N GLY A 116 -2.41 17.51 -17.10
CA GLY A 116 -3.06 18.49 -16.21
C GLY A 116 -4.55 18.25 -16.08
N THR A 117 -5.25 18.08 -17.19
CA THR A 117 -6.69 17.79 -17.20
C THR A 117 -7.00 16.48 -16.48
N LEU A 118 -6.21 15.43 -16.77
CA LEU A 118 -6.40 14.13 -16.12
C LEU A 118 -6.19 14.23 -14.61
N LYS A 119 -5.17 14.94 -14.15
CA LYS A 119 -4.88 15.15 -12.72
C LYS A 119 -6.05 15.81 -12.00
N GLU A 120 -6.67 16.85 -12.59
CA GLU A 120 -7.84 17.53 -12.02
C GLU A 120 -9.05 16.58 -11.93
N CYS A 121 -9.30 15.80 -12.99
CA CYS A 121 -10.35 14.80 -12.99
C CYS A 121 -10.13 13.73 -11.92
N LEU A 122 -8.92 13.15 -11.85
CA LEU A 122 -8.57 12.13 -10.87
C LEU A 122 -8.75 12.65 -9.43
N SER A 123 -8.29 13.87 -9.14
CA SER A 123 -8.47 14.49 -7.82
C SER A 123 -9.94 14.67 -7.46
N THR A 124 -10.77 15.03 -8.43
CA THR A 124 -12.22 15.17 -8.23
C THR A 124 -12.87 13.83 -7.99
N TRP A 125 -12.56 12.80 -8.77
CA TRP A 125 -13.13 11.46 -8.64
C TRP A 125 -12.73 10.78 -7.34
N LEU A 126 -11.49 10.98 -6.87
CA LEU A 126 -11.05 10.50 -5.55
C LEU A 126 -11.87 11.16 -4.43
N ARG A 127 -11.97 12.50 -4.44
CA ARG A 127 -12.73 13.26 -3.45
C ARG A 127 -14.20 12.83 -3.40
N ASP A 128 -14.80 12.58 -4.57
CA ASP A 128 -16.21 12.21 -4.69
C ASP A 128 -16.46 10.71 -4.45
N GLY A 129 -15.38 9.94 -4.16
CA GLY A 129 -15.45 8.49 -3.90
C GLY A 129 -15.84 7.66 -5.15
N LEU A 130 -15.56 8.20 -6.34
CA LEU A 130 -15.82 7.51 -7.61
C LEU A 130 -14.66 6.63 -8.05
N MET A 131 -13.50 6.79 -7.42
CA MET A 131 -12.26 6.09 -7.74
C MET A 131 -11.47 5.82 -6.47
N THR A 132 -10.49 4.92 -6.56
CA THR A 132 -9.50 4.64 -5.53
C THR A 132 -8.10 4.82 -6.09
N SER A 133 -7.14 5.05 -5.20
CA SER A 133 -5.72 5.08 -5.52
C SER A 133 -4.91 4.54 -4.35
N PHE A 134 -3.67 4.21 -4.59
CA PHE A 134 -2.68 4.00 -3.53
C PHE A 134 -1.38 4.74 -3.86
N ASN A 135 -0.64 5.09 -2.83
CA ASN A 135 0.68 5.70 -2.99
C ASN A 135 1.77 4.63 -2.89
N TYR A 136 2.72 4.70 -3.81
CA TYR A 136 3.93 3.88 -3.78
C TYR A 136 5.12 4.73 -4.19
N ARG A 137 6.10 4.90 -3.28
CA ARG A 137 7.32 5.69 -3.46
C ARG A 137 7.07 7.11 -3.99
N GLY A 138 6.08 7.78 -3.43
CA GLY A 138 5.72 9.16 -3.79
C GLY A 138 4.95 9.29 -5.11
N HIS A 139 4.63 8.19 -5.79
CA HIS A 139 3.76 8.16 -6.95
C HIS A 139 2.39 7.61 -6.59
N GLU A 140 1.36 8.26 -7.07
CA GLU A 140 -0.01 7.82 -6.91
C GLU A 140 -0.42 6.94 -8.10
N TYR A 141 -0.96 5.76 -7.81
CA TYR A 141 -1.37 4.75 -8.78
C TYR A 141 -2.88 4.61 -8.81
N PHE A 142 -3.43 4.52 -10.01
CA PHE A 142 -4.86 4.44 -10.30
C PHE A 142 -5.18 3.17 -11.10
N PRO A 143 -6.37 2.56 -10.90
CA PRO A 143 -6.75 1.34 -11.61
C PRO A 143 -7.03 1.62 -13.10
N VAL A 144 -6.29 0.99 -13.99
CA VAL A 144 -6.47 1.11 -15.46
C VAL A 144 -7.82 0.53 -15.89
N PHE A 145 -8.23 -0.57 -15.26
CA PHE A 145 -9.52 -1.25 -15.54
C PHE A 145 -10.75 -0.43 -15.15
N ALA A 146 -10.55 0.66 -14.39
CA ALA A 146 -11.61 1.55 -13.93
C ALA A 146 -12.20 2.45 -15.02
N PHE A 147 -11.52 2.59 -16.16
CA PHE A 147 -11.93 3.53 -17.20
C PHE A 147 -12.74 2.86 -18.29
N ASP A 148 -13.82 3.51 -18.68
CA ASP A 148 -14.57 3.09 -19.86
C ASP A 148 -13.95 3.69 -21.12
N HIS A 149 -13.46 2.84 -21.99
CA HIS A 149 -12.88 3.26 -23.27
C HIS A 149 -13.91 3.79 -24.27
N SER A 150 -15.21 3.56 -24.02
CA SER A 150 -16.31 4.03 -24.89
C SER A 150 -16.85 5.40 -24.50
N THR A 151 -16.60 5.87 -23.27
CA THR A 151 -17.17 7.10 -22.71
C THR A 151 -16.09 8.07 -22.22
N GLU A 152 -15.43 8.78 -23.14
CA GLU A 152 -14.55 9.92 -22.80
C GLU A 152 -13.77 9.77 -21.48
N PHE A 153 -13.13 8.60 -21.25
CA PHE A 153 -12.30 8.25 -20.11
C PHE A 153 -12.93 8.49 -18.71
N ARG A 154 -14.24 8.36 -18.57
CA ARG A 154 -14.90 8.43 -17.26
C ARG A 154 -14.71 7.14 -16.47
N PRO A 155 -14.65 7.22 -15.12
CA PRO A 155 -14.70 6.04 -14.29
C PRO A 155 -15.95 5.23 -14.53
N LEU A 156 -15.83 3.91 -14.50
CA LEU A 156 -16.98 3.02 -14.49
C LEU A 156 -17.88 3.33 -13.31
N HIS A 157 -19.16 3.48 -13.53
CA HIS A 157 -20.13 3.72 -12.46
C HIS A 157 -20.12 2.59 -11.41
N GLU A 158 -19.95 1.36 -11.85
CA GLU A 158 -19.92 0.15 -11.04
C GLU A 158 -18.74 0.15 -10.06
N LEU A 159 -17.61 0.70 -10.46
CA LEU A 159 -16.44 0.83 -9.60
C LEU A 159 -16.76 1.66 -8.34
N SER A 160 -17.48 2.76 -8.49
CA SER A 160 -17.76 3.68 -7.39
C SER A 160 -18.57 3.02 -6.27
N ALA A 161 -19.52 2.15 -6.62
CA ALA A 161 -20.31 1.41 -5.64
C ALA A 161 -19.42 0.45 -4.83
N VAL A 162 -18.56 -0.31 -5.52
CA VAL A 162 -17.62 -1.26 -4.91
C VAL A 162 -16.61 -0.53 -4.02
N VAL A 163 -16.00 0.55 -4.53
CA VAL A 163 -15.03 1.36 -3.76
C VAL A 163 -15.66 1.92 -2.49
N LYS A 164 -16.88 2.47 -2.54
CA LYS A 164 -17.59 2.98 -1.37
C LYS A 164 -17.83 1.93 -0.30
N VAL A 165 -18.07 0.68 -0.70
CA VAL A 165 -18.24 -0.43 0.25
C VAL A 165 -16.89 -0.79 0.87
N LEU A 166 -15.88 -1.05 0.06
CA LEU A 166 -14.57 -1.51 0.52
C LEU A 166 -13.84 -0.46 1.37
N SER A 167 -13.95 0.84 1.05
CA SER A 167 -13.29 1.94 1.78
C SER A 167 -13.75 2.06 3.23
N LYS A 168 -14.82 1.37 3.64
CA LYS A 168 -15.23 1.29 5.06
C LYS A 168 -14.23 0.52 5.92
N LYS A 169 -13.45 -0.38 5.32
CA LYS A 169 -12.55 -1.31 6.03
C LYS A 169 -11.17 -1.43 5.42
N LYS A 170 -10.97 -0.97 4.19
CA LYS A 170 -9.73 -1.12 3.43
C LYS A 170 -9.21 0.24 2.97
N ASP A 171 -7.90 0.41 3.05
CA ASP A 171 -7.19 1.51 2.40
C ASP A 171 -6.98 1.22 0.89
N GLY A 172 -6.31 2.12 0.20
CA GLY A 172 -6.06 1.98 -1.24
C GLY A 172 -5.31 0.71 -1.61
N TRP A 173 -4.30 0.30 -0.81
CA TRP A 173 -3.60 -0.97 -1.01
C TRP A 173 -4.50 -2.17 -0.77
N GLY A 174 -5.29 -2.15 0.31
CA GLY A 174 -6.25 -3.22 0.61
C GLY A 174 -7.29 -3.39 -0.50
N ILE A 175 -7.74 -2.29 -1.12
CA ILE A 175 -8.64 -2.33 -2.28
C ILE A 175 -7.92 -2.90 -3.51
N ALA A 176 -6.66 -2.50 -3.74
CA ALA A 176 -5.87 -3.03 -4.85
C ALA A 176 -5.66 -4.55 -4.74
N PHE A 177 -5.30 -5.04 -3.55
CA PHE A 177 -5.19 -6.48 -3.29
C PHE A 177 -6.51 -7.21 -3.51
N TRP A 178 -7.62 -6.64 -3.04
CA TRP A 178 -8.93 -7.25 -3.20
C TRP A 178 -9.30 -7.43 -4.68
N PHE A 179 -9.06 -6.43 -5.51
CA PHE A 179 -9.32 -6.52 -6.96
C PHE A 179 -8.40 -7.51 -7.68
N ALA A 180 -7.16 -7.68 -7.20
CA ALA A 180 -6.12 -8.52 -7.80
C ALA A 180 -6.09 -9.96 -7.26
N THR A 181 -6.91 -10.30 -6.25
CA THR A 181 -6.91 -11.63 -5.62
C THR A 181 -8.17 -12.40 -6.01
N SER A 182 -8.01 -13.71 -6.24
CA SER A 182 -9.14 -14.60 -6.51
C SER A 182 -10.12 -14.60 -5.32
N ASN A 183 -11.40 -14.42 -5.61
CA ASN A 183 -12.45 -14.31 -4.61
C ASN A 183 -13.37 -15.54 -4.64
N SER A 184 -13.55 -16.22 -3.51
CA SER A 184 -14.36 -17.42 -3.41
C SER A 184 -15.85 -17.17 -3.70
N TYR A 185 -16.37 -16.01 -3.29
CA TYR A 185 -17.74 -15.58 -3.58
C TYR A 185 -17.98 -15.46 -5.09
N LEU A 186 -16.94 -15.11 -5.85
CA LEU A 186 -16.95 -14.98 -7.31
C LEU A 186 -16.51 -16.27 -8.03
N GLY A 187 -16.54 -17.42 -7.35
CA GLY A 187 -16.11 -18.69 -7.90
C GLY A 187 -14.63 -18.78 -8.22
N GLY A 188 -13.78 -18.11 -7.45
CA GLY A 188 -12.32 -18.08 -7.62
C GLY A 188 -11.83 -17.13 -8.70
N ARG A 189 -12.70 -16.30 -9.30
CA ARG A 189 -12.31 -15.30 -10.30
C ARG A 189 -11.84 -13.99 -9.64
N LEU A 190 -11.10 -13.19 -10.40
CA LEU A 190 -10.63 -11.87 -9.95
C LEU A 190 -11.77 -10.85 -10.06
N PRO A 191 -12.03 -10.05 -9.02
CA PRO A 191 -13.07 -9.02 -9.07
C PRO A 191 -12.88 -8.00 -10.21
N LYS A 192 -11.61 -7.63 -10.53
CA LYS A 192 -11.31 -6.71 -11.64
C LYS A 192 -11.83 -7.21 -12.99
N ASP A 193 -11.76 -8.53 -13.25
CA ASP A 193 -12.17 -9.12 -14.53
C ASP A 193 -13.69 -9.17 -14.70
N LEU A 194 -14.41 -9.13 -13.58
CA LEU A 194 -15.86 -9.21 -13.53
C LEU A 194 -16.57 -7.88 -13.40
N LEU A 195 -15.83 -6.81 -13.12
CA LEU A 195 -16.41 -5.49 -12.83
C LEU A 195 -17.34 -4.98 -13.94
N ARG A 196 -17.03 -5.30 -15.21
CA ARG A 196 -17.85 -4.93 -16.38
C ARG A 196 -18.95 -5.94 -16.71
N SER A 197 -18.64 -7.22 -16.56
CA SER A 197 -19.54 -8.30 -17.05
C SER A 197 -20.55 -8.76 -15.99
N ALA A 198 -20.24 -8.60 -14.71
CA ALA A 198 -21.06 -9.01 -13.59
C ALA A 198 -20.93 -8.06 -12.38
N PRO A 199 -21.19 -6.75 -12.56
CA PRO A 199 -20.94 -5.73 -11.53
C PRO A 199 -21.71 -5.97 -10.23
N GLU A 200 -22.95 -6.45 -10.30
CA GLU A 200 -23.77 -6.77 -9.12
C GLU A 200 -23.14 -7.89 -8.28
N SER A 201 -22.57 -8.90 -8.93
CA SER A 201 -21.87 -9.97 -8.23
C SER A 201 -20.60 -9.45 -7.55
N VAL A 202 -19.87 -8.54 -8.20
CA VAL A 202 -18.68 -7.89 -7.61
C VAL A 202 -19.06 -7.02 -6.42
N LEU A 203 -20.16 -6.28 -6.51
CA LEU A 203 -20.67 -5.47 -5.41
C LEU A 203 -21.07 -6.36 -4.22
N SER A 204 -21.82 -7.44 -4.46
CA SER A 204 -22.22 -8.39 -3.41
C SER A 204 -21.00 -9.05 -2.75
N ALA A 205 -19.97 -9.38 -3.52
CA ALA A 205 -18.71 -9.91 -2.98
C ALA A 205 -17.97 -8.87 -2.10
N ALA A 206 -18.03 -7.59 -2.45
CA ALA A 206 -17.46 -6.52 -1.63
C ALA A 206 -18.25 -6.30 -0.33
N GLU A 207 -19.57 -6.43 -0.37
CA GLU A 207 -20.42 -6.36 0.81
C GLU A 207 -20.18 -7.54 1.76
N ASP A 208 -20.01 -8.74 1.23
CA ASP A 208 -19.65 -9.94 2.01
C ASP A 208 -18.29 -9.76 2.69
N GLU A 209 -17.28 -9.28 1.96
CA GLU A 209 -15.94 -8.99 2.48
C GLU A 209 -15.96 -8.04 3.68
N VAL A 210 -16.75 -6.96 3.60
CA VAL A 210 -16.86 -5.97 4.68
C VAL A 210 -17.69 -6.52 5.85
N SER A 211 -18.71 -7.34 5.58
CA SER A 211 -19.58 -7.96 6.61
C SER A 211 -18.88 -9.09 7.33
N GLY A 212 -18.11 -9.93 6.62
CA GLY A 212 -17.35 -11.05 7.19
C GLY A 212 -16.32 -10.64 8.24
N VAL A 213 -15.75 -9.45 8.12
CA VAL A 213 -14.84 -8.87 9.13
C VAL A 213 -15.53 -8.53 10.46
N LEU A 214 -16.87 -8.49 10.49
CA LEU A 214 -17.63 -8.21 11.71
C LEU A 214 -17.90 -9.46 12.57
N HIS A 215 -17.59 -10.65 12.07
CA HIS A 215 -17.90 -11.94 12.71
C HIS A 215 -16.63 -12.75 13.07
N GLY A 216 -15.44 -12.14 12.97
CA GLY A 216 -14.14 -12.77 13.31
C GLY A 216 -13.60 -12.33 14.66
#